data_0d8c5d33022a960354a134c7eb946893
#
_entry.id   0d8c5d33022a960354a134c7eb946893
#
_cell.length_a   1.000
_cell.length_b   1.000
_cell.length_c   1.000
_cell.angle_alpha   90.00
_cell.angle_beta   90.00
_cell.angle_gamma   90.00
#
_symmetry.space_group_name_H-M   'P 1'
#
loop_
_entity.id
_entity.type
_entity.pdbx_description
1 polymer ?
#
loop_
_entity_poly.entity_id
_entity_poly.type
_entity_poly.pdbx_seq_one_letter_code
_entity_poly.pdbx_strand_id
1 'polypeptide(L)'
;GAGRLPSLAAQAAPLDPTGDRSELDGLAEAAFQAGGGGEKAGLGTSMHSWLERLTLDPDGTLSKAPENAVADLAAIAQCLSDNNIQVYETPGRRWVEPFVITPLPAAQWAAGSPDMIANVQGCETPAIVDLKTGRDPRQAPMSPAIQLAVYAYAEWAWWAKDEPLEAAPEKREDVGYILHAPFGTGTCELIELNLEEGWQAAWLATYVRVARRDMKRFYTFPEEPIELTDFQKQML
;
A
#
# COMPACT_ATOMS: atom_id res chain seq x y z
N GLY A 1 19.81 -1.46 19.79
CA GLY A 1 18.42 -1.89 19.61
C GLY A 1 18.13 -3.29 20.18
N ALA A 2 19.12 -4.25 20.19
CA ALA A 2 18.86 -5.64 20.62
C ALA A 2 18.48 -5.80 22.11
N GLY A 3 18.82 -4.84 22.97
CA GLY A 3 18.50 -4.90 24.40
C GLY A 3 17.09 -4.48 24.82
N ARG A 4 16.30 -3.85 23.91
CA ARG A 4 14.94 -3.41 24.21
C ARG A 4 13.86 -4.42 23.81
N LEU A 5 14.10 -5.24 22.80
CA LEU A 5 13.12 -6.21 22.31
C LEU A 5 12.72 -7.27 23.37
N PRO A 6 13.64 -7.85 24.17
CA PRO A 6 13.24 -8.80 25.21
C PRO A 6 12.32 -8.20 26.28
N SER A 7 12.47 -6.91 26.62
CA SER A 7 11.61 -6.27 27.63
C SER A 7 10.20 -6.02 27.12
N LEU A 8 10.03 -5.73 25.83
CA LEU A 8 8.71 -5.57 25.22
C LEU A 8 8.00 -6.92 25.05
N ALA A 9 8.73 -7.96 24.68
CA ALA A 9 8.18 -9.31 24.63
C ALA A 9 7.73 -9.82 26.00
N ALA A 10 8.46 -9.49 27.08
CA ALA A 10 8.07 -9.82 28.44
C ALA A 10 6.84 -9.05 28.92
N GLN A 11 6.59 -7.84 28.45
CA GLN A 11 5.38 -7.07 28.72
C GLN A 11 4.17 -7.60 27.97
N ALA A 12 4.36 -8.13 26.76
CA ALA A 12 3.28 -8.70 25.97
C ALA A 12 2.81 -10.07 26.44
N ALA A 13 3.71 -10.87 27.06
CA ALA A 13 3.42 -12.24 27.47
C ALA A 13 2.21 -12.40 28.44
N PRO A 14 1.93 -11.47 29.36
CA PRO A 14 0.77 -11.59 30.26
C PRO A 14 -0.52 -11.02 29.67
N LEU A 15 -0.50 -10.41 28.47
CA LEU A 15 -1.70 -9.80 27.89
C LEU A 15 -2.65 -10.87 27.35
N ASP A 16 -3.91 -10.76 27.72
CA ASP A 16 -4.98 -11.58 27.18
C ASP A 16 -5.19 -11.23 25.69
N PRO A 17 -4.96 -12.16 24.75
CA PRO A 17 -5.16 -11.91 23.33
C PRO A 17 -6.62 -11.61 22.95
N THR A 18 -7.57 -11.86 23.87
CA THR A 18 -8.99 -11.53 23.73
C THR A 18 -9.39 -10.23 24.43
N GLY A 19 -8.43 -9.59 25.14
CA GLY A 19 -8.62 -8.38 25.92
C GLY A 19 -8.62 -7.09 25.10
N ASP A 20 -8.30 -5.99 25.76
CA ASP A 20 -8.30 -4.66 25.14
C ASP A 20 -7.22 -4.55 24.04
N ARG A 21 -7.67 -4.44 22.78
CA ARG A 21 -6.79 -4.29 21.62
C ARG A 21 -5.91 -3.04 21.71
N SER A 22 -6.32 -2.02 22.46
CA SER A 22 -5.55 -0.77 22.57
C SER A 22 -4.19 -0.96 23.23
N GLU A 23 -4.08 -1.88 24.20
CA GLU A 23 -2.80 -2.21 24.83
C GLU A 23 -1.88 -3.00 23.89
N LEU A 24 -2.43 -3.95 23.13
CA LEU A 24 -1.67 -4.70 22.13
C LEU A 24 -1.21 -3.82 20.98
N ASP A 25 -2.07 -2.92 20.51
CA ASP A 25 -1.73 -1.93 19.47
C ASP A 25 -0.64 -0.96 19.98
N GLY A 26 -0.72 -0.53 21.23
CA GLY A 26 0.31 0.30 21.88
C GLY A 26 1.67 -0.42 21.99
N LEU A 27 1.69 -1.71 22.31
CA LEU A 27 2.90 -2.51 22.37
C LEU A 27 3.49 -2.78 20.97
N ALA A 28 2.62 -3.04 19.98
CA ALA A 28 3.05 -3.20 18.59
C ALA A 28 3.69 -1.92 18.06
N GLU A 29 3.08 -0.77 18.33
CA GLU A 29 3.63 0.54 17.97
C GLU A 29 4.96 0.81 18.70
N ALA A 30 5.05 0.53 20.02
CA ALA A 30 6.29 0.68 20.76
C ALA A 30 7.40 -0.24 20.24
N ALA A 31 7.07 -1.47 19.82
CA ALA A 31 8.03 -2.39 19.21
C ALA A 31 8.49 -1.90 17.84
N PHE A 32 7.58 -1.38 17.02
CA PHE A 32 7.87 -0.77 15.72
C PHE A 32 8.82 0.43 15.88
N GLN A 33 8.53 1.37 16.78
CA GLN A 33 9.37 2.52 17.07
C GLN A 33 10.74 2.13 17.62
N ALA A 34 10.79 1.14 18.55
CA ALA A 34 12.05 0.63 19.09
C ALA A 34 12.95 -0.05 18.03
N GLY A 35 12.34 -0.60 16.98
CA GLY A 35 13.03 -1.17 15.81
C GLY A 35 13.48 -0.12 14.79
N GLY A 36 13.26 1.17 15.04
CA GLY A 36 13.58 2.27 14.11
C GLY A 36 12.53 2.39 12.98
N GLY A 37 11.33 1.83 13.17
CA GLY A 37 10.27 1.86 12.19
C GLY A 37 9.77 3.27 11.90
N GLY A 38 9.69 4.13 12.93
CA GLY A 38 9.26 5.52 12.79
C GLY A 38 10.22 6.37 11.94
N GLU A 39 11.54 6.22 12.15
CA GLU A 39 12.54 6.91 11.32
C GLU A 39 12.48 6.44 9.86
N LYS A 40 12.38 5.12 9.65
CA LYS A 40 12.26 4.55 8.30
C LYS A 40 10.96 4.97 7.59
N ALA A 41 9.85 5.05 8.31
CA ALA A 41 8.59 5.53 7.77
C ALA A 41 8.69 7.02 7.41
N GLY A 42 9.30 7.83 8.25
CA GLY A 42 9.55 9.26 7.97
C GLY A 42 10.42 9.48 6.74
N LEU A 43 11.49 8.68 6.58
CA LEU A 43 12.36 8.72 5.40
C LEU A 43 11.59 8.29 4.14
N GLY A 44 10.78 7.24 4.22
CA GLY A 44 9.93 6.81 3.12
C GLY A 44 8.99 7.93 2.67
N THR A 45 8.24 8.53 3.57
CA THR A 45 7.34 9.65 3.28
C THR A 45 8.09 10.84 2.65
N SER A 46 9.31 11.14 3.11
CA SER A 46 10.13 12.19 2.52
C SER A 46 10.52 11.85 1.07
N MET A 47 10.84 10.59 0.77
CA MET A 47 11.20 10.16 -0.59
C MET A 47 10.03 10.26 -1.58
N HIS A 48 8.79 9.97 -1.16
CA HIS A 48 7.60 10.19 -2.00
C HIS A 48 7.44 11.68 -2.35
N SER A 49 7.55 12.58 -1.37
CA SER A 49 7.54 14.02 -1.63
C SER A 49 8.66 14.49 -2.58
N TRP A 50 9.83 13.86 -2.51
CA TRP A 50 10.91 14.16 -3.45
C TRP A 50 10.64 13.59 -4.84
N LEU A 51 10.02 12.43 -4.95
CA LEU A 51 9.59 11.87 -6.23
C LEU A 51 8.60 12.82 -6.94
N GLU A 52 7.59 13.33 -6.23
CA GLU A 52 6.68 14.33 -6.78
C GLU A 52 7.44 15.52 -7.38
N ARG A 53 8.41 16.09 -6.64
CA ARG A 53 9.24 17.20 -7.13
C ARG A 53 10.11 16.82 -8.32
N LEU A 54 10.70 15.61 -8.31
CA LEU A 54 11.49 15.09 -9.43
C LEU A 54 10.68 15.02 -10.72
N THR A 55 9.41 14.66 -10.64
CA THR A 55 8.55 14.60 -11.82
C THR A 55 8.19 15.99 -12.36
N LEU A 56 8.33 17.06 -11.56
CA LEU A 56 8.07 18.44 -11.95
C LEU A 56 9.32 19.16 -12.49
N ASP A 57 10.42 19.03 -11.78
CA ASP A 57 11.69 19.71 -12.04
C ASP A 57 12.86 18.82 -11.57
N PRO A 58 13.32 17.88 -12.41
CA PRO A 58 14.40 16.96 -12.04
C PRO A 58 15.68 17.68 -11.58
N ASP A 59 16.16 18.63 -12.38
CA ASP A 59 17.45 19.32 -12.13
C ASP A 59 17.38 20.20 -10.88
N GLY A 60 16.33 21.00 -10.75
CA GLY A 60 16.11 21.84 -9.57
C GLY A 60 15.88 21.05 -8.30
N THR A 61 15.28 19.86 -8.41
CA THR A 61 15.07 18.96 -7.29
C THR A 61 16.38 18.36 -6.82
N LEU A 62 17.20 17.82 -7.72
CA LEU A 62 18.50 17.23 -7.39
C LEU A 62 19.45 18.27 -6.78
N SER A 63 19.42 19.52 -7.26
CA SER A 63 20.25 20.61 -6.72
C SER A 63 19.89 21.01 -5.29
N LYS A 64 18.69 20.71 -4.81
CA LYS A 64 18.17 21.04 -3.47
C LYS A 64 18.05 19.83 -2.56
N ALA A 65 18.34 18.64 -3.06
CA ALA A 65 18.20 17.40 -2.31
C ALA A 65 19.20 17.35 -1.14
N PRO A 66 18.81 16.77 0.01
CA PRO A 66 19.74 16.52 1.11
C PRO A 66 20.86 15.57 0.65
N GLU A 67 22.08 15.80 1.18
CA GLU A 67 23.27 15.03 0.80
C GLU A 67 23.05 13.50 0.90
N ASN A 68 22.35 13.05 1.94
CA ASN A 68 22.04 11.64 2.17
C ASN A 68 20.95 11.06 1.25
N ALA A 69 20.25 11.88 0.46
CA ALA A 69 19.21 11.44 -0.47
C ALA A 69 19.59 11.66 -1.95
N VAL A 70 20.63 12.47 -2.23
CA VAL A 70 21.02 12.83 -3.61
C VAL A 70 21.26 11.60 -4.48
N ALA A 71 21.99 10.59 -3.97
CA ALA A 71 22.31 9.39 -4.73
C ALA A 71 21.06 8.57 -5.08
N ASP A 72 20.14 8.43 -4.13
CA ASP A 72 18.89 7.69 -4.34
C ASP A 72 17.99 8.44 -5.32
N LEU A 73 17.86 9.75 -5.19
CA LEU A 73 17.06 10.59 -6.09
C LEU A 73 17.63 10.62 -7.51
N ALA A 74 18.95 10.65 -7.66
CA ALA A 74 19.59 10.53 -8.97
C ALA A 74 19.33 9.16 -9.61
N ALA A 75 19.37 8.08 -8.84
CA ALA A 75 19.03 6.74 -9.30
C ALA A 75 17.56 6.63 -9.73
N ILE A 76 16.64 7.25 -8.97
CA ILE A 76 15.21 7.30 -9.34
C ILE A 76 15.04 8.09 -10.64
N ALA A 77 15.64 9.27 -10.77
CA ALA A 77 15.57 10.08 -11.98
C ALA A 77 16.10 9.32 -13.21
N GLN A 78 17.21 8.61 -13.05
CA GLN A 78 17.78 7.77 -14.11
C GLN A 78 16.81 6.62 -14.47
N CYS A 79 16.23 5.93 -13.47
CA CYS A 79 15.28 4.84 -13.71
C CYS A 79 14.02 5.34 -14.46
N LEU A 80 13.49 6.50 -14.10
CA LEU A 80 12.37 7.15 -14.81
C LEU A 80 12.76 7.44 -16.28
N SER A 81 13.96 7.97 -16.51
CA SER A 81 14.47 8.27 -17.85
C SER A 81 14.69 7.01 -18.69
N ASP A 82 15.36 6.00 -18.13
CA ASP A 82 15.71 4.76 -18.86
C ASP A 82 14.47 3.96 -19.31
N ASN A 83 13.38 4.07 -18.55
CA ASN A 83 12.11 3.41 -18.84
C ASN A 83 11.07 4.35 -19.48
N ASN A 84 11.49 5.56 -19.85
CA ASN A 84 10.62 6.60 -20.42
C ASN A 84 9.30 6.75 -19.64
N ILE A 85 9.41 6.80 -18.30
CA ILE A 85 8.27 6.99 -17.41
C ILE A 85 7.96 8.47 -17.33
N GLN A 86 6.76 8.84 -17.76
CA GLN A 86 6.29 10.22 -17.75
C GLN A 86 4.92 10.28 -17.09
N VAL A 87 4.76 11.19 -16.16
CA VAL A 87 3.46 11.41 -15.50
C VAL A 87 2.39 11.60 -16.56
N TYR A 88 1.28 10.87 -16.41
CA TYR A 88 0.12 11.04 -17.28
C TYR A 88 -0.56 12.38 -16.98
N GLU A 89 -0.95 13.08 -18.02
CA GLU A 89 -1.60 14.38 -17.93
C GLU A 89 -2.90 14.39 -18.72
N THR A 90 -3.92 14.98 -18.15
CA THR A 90 -5.18 15.30 -18.80
C THR A 90 -5.42 16.81 -18.73
N PRO A 91 -6.32 17.41 -19.51
CA PRO A 91 -6.59 18.84 -19.43
C PRO A 91 -6.89 19.29 -17.99
N GLY A 92 -5.99 20.09 -17.42
CA GLY A 92 -6.13 20.64 -16.07
C GLY A 92 -5.72 19.71 -14.93
N ARG A 93 -5.24 18.50 -15.22
CA ARG A 93 -4.80 17.54 -14.21
C ARG A 93 -3.46 16.89 -14.56
N ARG A 94 -2.64 16.77 -13.54
CA ARG A 94 -1.41 16.01 -13.53
C ARG A 94 -1.53 14.89 -12.51
N TRP A 95 -1.40 13.65 -12.93
CA TRP A 95 -1.75 12.48 -12.14
C TRP A 95 -0.60 12.03 -11.22
N VAL A 96 -0.21 12.92 -10.30
CA VAL A 96 0.74 12.70 -9.21
C VAL A 96 0.00 12.75 -7.89
N GLU A 97 0.19 11.74 -7.05
CA GLU A 97 -0.49 11.55 -5.76
C GLU A 97 -2.03 11.74 -5.81
N PRO A 98 -2.73 11.29 -6.87
CA PRO A 98 -4.17 11.42 -6.91
C PRO A 98 -4.81 10.58 -5.80
N PHE A 99 -5.81 11.12 -5.10
CA PHE A 99 -6.61 10.29 -4.20
C PHE A 99 -7.64 9.54 -5.04
N VAL A 100 -7.51 8.21 -5.11
CA VAL A 100 -8.37 7.35 -5.94
C VAL A 100 -9.30 6.50 -5.09
N ILE A 101 -10.47 6.17 -5.64
CA ILE A 101 -11.52 5.42 -4.97
C ILE A 101 -11.94 4.25 -5.86
N THR A 102 -11.93 3.07 -5.26
CA THR A 102 -12.16 1.79 -5.93
C THR A 102 -13.35 1.07 -5.32
N PRO A 103 -14.37 0.72 -6.10
CA PRO A 103 -15.43 -0.15 -5.64
C PRO A 103 -14.91 -1.57 -5.45
N LEU A 104 -15.29 -2.19 -4.33
CA LEU A 104 -14.96 -3.55 -3.97
C LEU A 104 -16.23 -4.39 -3.80
N PRO A 105 -16.13 -5.74 -3.79
CA PRO A 105 -17.28 -6.60 -3.56
C PRO A 105 -18.06 -6.26 -2.29
N ALA A 106 -19.32 -6.71 -2.24
CA ALA A 106 -20.22 -6.53 -1.09
C ALA A 106 -20.39 -5.05 -0.67
N ALA A 107 -20.47 -4.14 -1.65
CA ALA A 107 -20.63 -2.70 -1.45
C ALA A 107 -19.57 -2.09 -0.52
N GLN A 108 -18.36 -2.62 -0.56
CA GLN A 108 -17.22 -2.02 0.11
C GLN A 108 -16.48 -1.07 -0.84
N TRP A 109 -15.67 -0.20 -0.28
CA TRP A 109 -14.84 0.75 -0.99
C TRP A 109 -13.42 0.70 -0.43
N ALA A 110 -12.45 0.86 -1.29
CA ALA A 110 -11.08 1.16 -0.90
C ALA A 110 -10.69 2.52 -1.47
N ALA A 111 -9.79 3.20 -0.80
CA ALA A 111 -9.26 4.47 -1.26
C ALA A 111 -7.81 4.60 -0.87
N GLY A 112 -7.06 5.39 -1.61
CA GLY A 112 -5.67 5.70 -1.33
C GLY A 112 -5.05 6.53 -2.44
N SER A 113 -3.76 6.80 -2.32
CA SER A 113 -3.03 7.59 -3.31
C SER A 113 -1.86 6.79 -3.84
N PRO A 114 -1.84 6.43 -5.14
CA PRO A 114 -0.62 6.01 -5.81
C PRO A 114 0.32 7.19 -5.97
N ASP A 115 1.63 6.96 -6.07
CA ASP A 115 2.56 8.04 -6.33
C ASP A 115 2.30 8.71 -7.67
N MET A 116 2.02 7.92 -8.70
CA MET A 116 1.61 8.47 -10.00
C MET A 116 0.84 7.48 -10.86
N ILE A 117 0.06 8.04 -11.78
CA ILE A 117 -0.36 7.38 -13.01
C ILE A 117 0.57 7.89 -14.10
N ALA A 118 1.21 7.00 -14.85
CA ALA A 118 2.26 7.39 -15.77
C ALA A 118 2.21 6.60 -17.09
N ASN A 119 2.64 7.25 -18.16
CA ASN A 119 3.00 6.56 -19.39
C ASN A 119 4.34 5.84 -19.15
N VAL A 120 4.42 4.58 -19.52
CA VAL A 120 5.60 3.73 -19.38
C VAL A 120 5.98 3.20 -20.76
N GLN A 121 7.27 3.11 -21.06
CA GLN A 121 7.75 2.60 -22.35
C GLN A 121 7.12 1.25 -22.70
N GLY A 122 6.59 1.14 -23.90
CA GLY A 122 5.96 -0.08 -24.40
C GLY A 122 4.49 -0.27 -23.99
N CYS A 123 3.93 0.63 -23.19
CA CYS A 123 2.51 0.63 -22.85
C CYS A 123 1.73 1.64 -23.69
N GLU A 124 0.58 1.21 -24.23
CA GLU A 124 -0.32 2.10 -24.98
C GLU A 124 -1.21 2.95 -24.08
N THR A 125 -1.53 2.43 -22.90
CA THR A 125 -2.30 3.12 -21.86
C THR A 125 -1.44 3.35 -20.61
N PRO A 126 -1.67 4.43 -19.84
CA PRO A 126 -0.90 4.69 -18.62
C PRO A 126 -1.09 3.60 -17.59
N ALA A 127 -0.13 3.45 -16.69
CA ALA A 127 -0.13 2.46 -15.62
C ALA A 127 0.08 3.12 -14.25
N ILE A 128 -0.25 2.40 -13.18
CA ILE A 128 0.11 2.79 -11.83
C ILE A 128 1.60 2.57 -11.62
N VAL A 129 2.28 3.59 -11.11
CA VAL A 129 3.69 3.53 -10.69
C VAL A 129 3.80 4.00 -9.25
N ASP A 130 4.48 3.23 -8.41
CA ASP A 130 4.56 3.47 -6.97
C ASP A 130 5.99 3.25 -6.47
N LEU A 131 6.48 4.12 -5.59
CA LEU A 131 7.83 4.07 -5.04
C LEU A 131 7.88 3.18 -3.80
N LYS A 132 8.85 2.30 -3.72
CA LYS A 132 9.15 1.52 -2.52
C LYS A 132 10.62 1.70 -2.14
N THR A 133 10.84 2.26 -0.96
CA THR A 133 12.17 2.58 -0.41
C THR A 133 12.65 1.57 0.63
N GLY A 134 11.84 0.57 0.93
CA GLY A 134 12.08 -0.42 1.95
C GLY A 134 12.72 -1.70 1.42
N ARG A 135 12.30 -2.84 2.00
CA ARG A 135 12.74 -4.17 1.59
C ARG A 135 12.30 -4.47 0.15
N ASP A 136 13.03 -5.37 -0.49
CA ASP A 136 12.70 -5.87 -1.82
C ASP A 136 11.23 -6.38 -1.85
N PRO A 137 10.36 -5.76 -2.66
CA PRO A 137 8.96 -6.15 -2.74
C PRO A 137 8.74 -7.58 -3.23
N ARG A 138 9.72 -8.18 -3.92
CA ARG A 138 9.67 -9.59 -4.35
C ARG A 138 9.69 -10.57 -3.19
N GLN A 139 10.13 -10.17 -1.99
CA GLN A 139 10.08 -11.01 -0.78
C GLN A 139 8.67 -11.15 -0.20
N ALA A 140 7.77 -10.21 -0.50
CA ALA A 140 6.37 -10.23 -0.08
C ALA A 140 5.48 -9.57 -1.16
N PRO A 141 5.40 -10.15 -2.37
CA PRO A 141 4.82 -9.49 -3.54
C PRO A 141 3.30 -9.26 -3.44
N MET A 142 2.61 -10.04 -2.61
CA MET A 142 1.15 -9.95 -2.48
C MET A 142 0.68 -8.57 -2.00
N SER A 143 1.34 -7.98 -1.01
CA SER A 143 0.92 -6.69 -0.45
C SER A 143 1.00 -5.55 -1.47
N PRO A 144 2.14 -5.31 -2.16
CA PRO A 144 2.18 -4.29 -3.19
C PRO A 144 1.30 -4.62 -4.40
N ALA A 145 1.16 -5.89 -4.80
CA ALA A 145 0.27 -6.27 -5.90
C ALA A 145 -1.20 -5.93 -5.58
N ILE A 146 -1.67 -6.22 -4.38
CA ILE A 146 -3.01 -5.82 -3.92
C ILE A 146 -3.16 -4.30 -3.92
N GLN A 147 -2.17 -3.58 -3.39
CA GLN A 147 -2.20 -2.12 -3.30
C GLN A 147 -2.31 -1.50 -4.70
N LEU A 148 -1.43 -1.87 -5.62
CA LEU A 148 -1.42 -1.33 -6.97
C LEU A 148 -2.66 -1.75 -7.76
N ALA A 149 -3.14 -2.98 -7.59
CA ALA A 149 -4.39 -3.44 -8.20
C ALA A 149 -5.58 -2.57 -7.75
N VAL A 150 -5.72 -2.32 -6.45
CA VAL A 150 -6.77 -1.44 -5.94
C VAL A 150 -6.70 -0.06 -6.59
N TYR A 151 -5.51 0.50 -6.79
CA TYR A 151 -5.36 1.78 -7.48
C TYR A 151 -5.67 1.71 -8.99
N ALA A 152 -5.28 0.61 -9.64
CA ALA A 152 -5.51 0.39 -11.06
C ALA A 152 -7.01 0.24 -11.38
N TYR A 153 -7.76 -0.45 -10.53
CA TYR A 153 -9.21 -0.64 -10.67
C TYR A 153 -10.04 0.52 -10.10
N ALA A 154 -9.40 1.65 -9.75
CA ALA A 154 -10.14 2.82 -9.28
C ALA A 154 -10.98 3.43 -10.39
N GLU A 155 -12.25 3.68 -10.09
CA GLU A 155 -13.21 4.33 -10.98
C GLU A 155 -13.26 5.84 -10.80
N TRP A 156 -12.89 6.33 -9.61
CA TRP A 156 -13.03 7.73 -9.23
C TRP A 156 -11.71 8.28 -8.68
N ALA A 157 -11.56 9.60 -8.84
CA ALA A 157 -10.48 10.39 -8.24
C ALA A 157 -11.05 11.62 -7.53
N TRP A 158 -10.35 12.06 -6.50
CA TRP A 158 -10.67 13.23 -5.73
C TRP A 158 -9.40 14.03 -5.41
N TRP A 159 -9.42 15.32 -5.62
CA TRP A 159 -8.24 16.16 -5.51
C TRP A 159 -8.26 17.10 -4.30
N ALA A 160 -9.44 17.62 -3.96
CA ALA A 160 -9.61 18.53 -2.84
C ALA A 160 -11.01 18.45 -2.24
N LYS A 161 -11.12 18.82 -0.97
CA LYS A 161 -12.38 18.72 -0.21
C LYS A 161 -13.58 19.38 -0.87
N ASP A 162 -13.36 20.48 -1.58
CA ASP A 162 -14.40 21.28 -2.20
C ASP A 162 -14.55 21.00 -3.71
N GLU A 163 -13.81 20.03 -4.25
CA GLU A 163 -13.92 19.59 -5.63
C GLU A 163 -14.84 18.37 -5.75
N PRO A 164 -15.59 18.24 -6.84
CA PRO A 164 -16.38 17.04 -7.08
C PRO A 164 -15.48 15.84 -7.38
N LEU A 165 -16.00 14.64 -7.13
CA LEU A 165 -15.41 13.42 -7.65
C LEU A 165 -15.41 13.47 -9.18
N GLU A 166 -14.30 13.06 -9.78
CA GLU A 166 -14.17 12.90 -11.22
C GLU A 166 -13.86 11.44 -11.59
N ALA A 167 -14.13 11.04 -12.82
CA ALA A 167 -13.77 9.72 -13.29
C ALA A 167 -12.23 9.59 -13.32
N ALA A 168 -11.72 8.49 -12.79
CA ALA A 168 -10.31 8.16 -12.95
C ALA A 168 -10.00 7.91 -14.45
N PRO A 169 -8.79 8.21 -14.94
CA PRO A 169 -8.45 7.97 -16.33
C PRO A 169 -8.41 6.49 -16.64
N GLU A 170 -8.62 6.16 -17.92
CA GLU A 170 -8.31 4.82 -18.41
C GLU A 170 -6.84 4.49 -18.14
N LYS A 171 -6.57 3.33 -17.62
CA LYS A 171 -5.24 2.86 -17.25
C LYS A 171 -5.17 1.35 -17.29
N ARG A 172 -3.95 0.82 -17.28
CA ARG A 172 -3.71 -0.63 -17.25
C ARG A 172 -4.22 -1.23 -15.95
N GLU A 173 -4.96 -2.33 -16.07
CA GLU A 173 -5.49 -3.11 -14.95
C GLU A 173 -4.78 -4.46 -14.79
N ASP A 174 -3.99 -4.85 -15.78
CA ASP A 174 -3.24 -6.10 -15.82
C ASP A 174 -1.82 -5.96 -15.26
N VAL A 175 -1.22 -4.77 -15.38
CA VAL A 175 0.16 -4.50 -14.95
C VAL A 175 0.29 -3.18 -14.21
N GLY A 176 1.14 -3.18 -13.18
CA GLY A 176 1.60 -1.98 -12.49
C GLY A 176 3.09 -2.07 -12.20
N TYR A 177 3.68 -0.97 -11.82
CA TYR A 177 5.12 -0.86 -11.68
C TYR A 177 5.52 -0.33 -10.29
N ILE A 178 6.59 -0.90 -9.75
CA ILE A 178 7.26 -0.40 -8.56
C ILE A 178 8.60 0.19 -8.95
N LEU A 179 8.85 1.43 -8.57
CA LEU A 179 10.19 2.00 -8.48
C LEU A 179 10.80 1.54 -7.15
N HIS A 180 11.63 0.50 -7.18
CA HIS A 180 12.29 0.00 -5.98
C HIS A 180 13.63 0.71 -5.81
N ALA A 181 13.66 1.66 -4.89
CA ALA A 181 14.84 2.46 -4.54
C ALA A 181 15.14 2.36 -3.04
N PRO A 182 15.84 1.31 -2.57
CA PRO A 182 16.16 1.14 -1.16
C PRO A 182 16.99 2.33 -0.65
N PHE A 183 16.53 2.97 0.41
CA PHE A 183 17.15 4.19 0.92
C PHE A 183 18.63 3.98 1.28
N GLY A 184 19.47 4.93 0.84
CA GLY A 184 20.90 4.95 1.09
C GLY A 184 21.74 4.03 0.20
N THR A 185 21.12 3.42 -0.84
CA THR A 185 21.85 2.50 -1.75
C THR A 185 22.32 3.18 -3.04
N GLY A 186 21.71 4.30 -3.43
CA GLY A 186 21.96 4.95 -4.72
C GLY A 186 21.56 4.07 -5.90
N THR A 187 20.57 3.18 -5.73
CA THR A 187 20.08 2.30 -6.79
C THR A 187 18.57 2.43 -6.93
N CYS A 188 18.07 2.25 -8.15
CA CYS A 188 16.65 2.13 -8.44
C CYS A 188 16.45 1.11 -9.55
N GLU A 189 15.47 0.25 -9.40
CA GLU A 189 15.02 -0.70 -10.44
C GLU A 189 13.53 -0.58 -10.64
N LEU A 190 13.07 -0.82 -11.87
CA LEU A 190 11.66 -0.92 -12.20
C LEU A 190 11.22 -2.37 -12.10
N ILE A 191 10.24 -2.65 -11.25
CA ILE A 191 9.68 -3.99 -11.05
C ILE A 191 8.25 -3.99 -11.56
N GLU A 192 7.95 -4.91 -12.48
CA GLU A 192 6.61 -5.14 -12.99
C GLU A 192 5.85 -6.11 -12.08
N LEU A 193 4.57 -5.81 -11.82
CA LEU A 193 3.66 -6.64 -11.05
C LEU A 193 2.43 -7.03 -11.85
N ASN A 194 2.03 -8.29 -11.73
CA ASN A 194 0.74 -8.78 -12.21
C ASN A 194 -0.39 -8.28 -11.29
N LEU A 195 -1.22 -7.40 -11.81
CA LEU A 195 -2.31 -6.80 -11.06
C LEU A 195 -3.61 -7.63 -11.09
N GLU A 196 -3.79 -8.52 -12.04
CA GLU A 196 -4.95 -9.41 -12.06
C GLU A 196 -4.95 -10.32 -10.84
N GLU A 197 -3.79 -10.91 -10.49
CA GLU A 197 -3.64 -11.71 -9.28
C GLU A 197 -3.79 -10.85 -8.01
N GLY A 198 -3.24 -9.65 -8.03
CA GLY A 198 -3.41 -8.67 -6.94
C GLY A 198 -4.88 -8.32 -6.71
N TRP A 199 -5.64 -8.14 -7.79
CA TRP A 199 -7.08 -7.86 -7.73
C TRP A 199 -7.90 -9.03 -7.16
N GLN A 200 -7.61 -10.26 -7.59
CA GLN A 200 -8.24 -11.46 -7.03
C GLN A 200 -7.97 -11.58 -5.53
N ALA A 201 -6.74 -11.29 -5.11
CA ALA A 201 -6.38 -11.29 -3.68
C ALA A 201 -7.10 -10.16 -2.90
N ALA A 202 -7.28 -8.98 -3.49
CA ALA A 202 -8.06 -7.88 -2.91
C ALA A 202 -9.53 -8.28 -2.69
N TRP A 203 -10.13 -8.96 -3.67
CA TRP A 203 -11.48 -9.51 -3.58
C TRP A 203 -11.61 -10.50 -2.43
N LEU A 204 -10.71 -11.48 -2.37
CA LEU A 204 -10.71 -12.49 -1.30
C LEU A 204 -10.56 -11.82 0.08
N ALA A 205 -9.62 -10.90 0.24
CA ALA A 205 -9.42 -10.16 1.48
C ALA A 205 -10.68 -9.39 1.90
N THR A 206 -11.40 -8.80 0.93
CA THR A 206 -12.65 -8.09 1.17
C THR A 206 -13.74 -9.03 1.66
N TYR A 207 -13.94 -10.20 1.03
CA TYR A 207 -14.90 -11.20 1.50
C TYR A 207 -14.58 -11.71 2.90
N VAL A 208 -13.30 -11.98 3.19
CA VAL A 208 -12.87 -12.39 4.54
C VAL A 208 -13.17 -11.30 5.56
N ARG A 209 -12.92 -10.03 5.23
CA ARG A 209 -13.22 -8.88 6.11
C ARG A 209 -14.72 -8.76 6.38
N VAL A 210 -15.55 -8.86 5.33
CA VAL A 210 -17.01 -8.80 5.46
C VAL A 210 -17.51 -9.98 6.30
N ALA A 211 -17.06 -11.19 6.00
CA ALA A 211 -17.43 -12.37 6.77
C ALA A 211 -17.08 -12.22 8.26
N ARG A 212 -15.86 -11.75 8.59
CA ARG A 212 -15.45 -11.49 9.98
C ARG A 212 -16.32 -10.45 10.68
N ARG A 213 -16.70 -9.38 9.99
CA ARG A 213 -17.61 -8.36 10.53
C ARG A 213 -18.98 -8.95 10.83
N ASP A 214 -19.49 -9.76 9.90
CA ASP A 214 -20.83 -10.32 10.00
C ASP A 214 -20.87 -11.55 10.92
N MET A 215 -19.74 -12.22 11.17
CA MET A 215 -19.61 -13.32 12.15
C MET A 215 -20.06 -12.93 13.56
N LYS A 216 -20.04 -11.66 13.93
CA LYS A 216 -20.64 -11.21 15.20
C LYS A 216 -22.13 -11.56 15.30
N ARG A 217 -22.83 -11.76 14.17
CA ARG A 217 -24.22 -12.19 14.12
C ARG A 217 -24.38 -13.69 14.40
N PHE A 218 -23.32 -14.48 14.22
CA PHE A 218 -23.33 -15.93 14.52
C PHE A 218 -23.07 -16.25 15.99
N TYR A 219 -22.65 -15.27 16.81
CA TYR A 219 -22.42 -15.43 18.24
C TYR A 219 -23.63 -15.06 19.12
N THR A 220 -24.81 -14.83 18.56
CA THR A 220 -26.04 -14.98 19.32
C THR A 220 -26.25 -16.49 19.54
N PHE A 221 -25.62 -17.01 20.58
CA PHE A 221 -25.96 -18.35 21.05
C PHE A 221 -27.48 -18.38 21.27
N PRO A 222 -28.21 -19.37 20.71
CA PRO A 222 -29.59 -19.58 21.12
C PRO A 222 -29.59 -19.74 22.65
N GLU A 223 -30.57 -19.15 23.31
CA GLU A 223 -30.73 -19.26 24.77
C GLU A 223 -30.87 -20.73 25.25
N GLU A 224 -31.14 -21.63 24.32
CA GLU A 224 -31.18 -23.07 24.55
C GLU A 224 -29.98 -23.77 23.86
N PRO A 225 -29.37 -24.79 24.52
CA PRO A 225 -28.32 -25.60 23.92
C PRO A 225 -28.80 -26.22 22.61
N ILE A 226 -28.05 -26.09 21.52
CA ILE A 226 -28.33 -26.80 20.28
C ILE A 226 -28.16 -28.30 20.57
N GLU A 227 -29.23 -29.07 20.53
CA GLU A 227 -29.12 -30.54 20.54
C GLU A 227 -28.44 -30.99 19.26
N LEU A 228 -27.22 -31.52 19.40
CA LEU A 228 -26.50 -32.10 18.26
C LEU A 228 -27.29 -33.28 17.70
N THR A 229 -27.44 -33.34 16.40
CA THR A 229 -27.99 -34.50 15.72
C THR A 229 -27.12 -35.75 15.96
N ASP A 230 -27.65 -36.93 15.85
CA ASP A 230 -26.87 -38.17 16.03
C ASP A 230 -25.70 -38.29 15.07
N PHE A 231 -25.82 -37.71 13.86
CA PHE A 231 -24.73 -37.60 12.89
C PHE A 231 -23.62 -36.69 13.41
N GLN A 232 -23.95 -35.54 14.02
CA GLN A 232 -22.96 -34.60 14.57
C GLN A 232 -22.27 -35.17 15.82
N LYS A 233 -22.98 -35.97 16.64
CA LYS A 233 -22.40 -36.68 17.81
C LYS A 233 -21.40 -37.77 17.41
N GLN A 234 -21.55 -38.36 16.22
CA GLN A 234 -20.64 -39.40 15.72
C GLN A 234 -19.36 -38.81 15.12
N MET A 235 -19.31 -37.50 14.84
CA MET A 235 -18.15 -36.81 14.23
C MET A 235 -17.25 -36.13 15.26
N LEU A 236 -17.62 -36.07 16.54
CA LEU A 236 -16.87 -35.57 17.68
C LEU A 236 -16.25 -36.71 18.47
#